data_3f06e09a2a6268d76386a98957157c86
#
_entry.id   3f06e09a2a6268d76386a98957157c86
#
_cell.length_a   1.000
_cell.length_b   1.000
_cell.length_c   1.000
_cell.angle_alpha   90.00
_cell.angle_beta   90.00
_cell.angle_gamma   90.00
#
_symmetry.space_group_name_H-M   'P 1'
#
loop_
_entity.id
_entity.type
_entity.pdbx_description
1 polymer ?
#
loop_
_entity_poly.entity_id
_entity_poly.type
_entity_poly.pdbx_seq_one_letter_code
_entity_poly.pdbx_strand_id
1 'polypeptide(L)'
;LCQSYAPNHVCIVTPQRLGLCGAYTWLDCKASYQINKHGPNEPVDKGECVDAKLGQWKSINDYVEVKSNGTLQKFNAYSIMEDPMTSCGCFECIAAIVPEANGIMIVDRDFLGMTPVGMTFSTLAGQVGGGLQVPGFTGIGRLYISSPKFISAEGAHPRIVWMNKELKAAVSERLKPQLEDAGQAGLFDKIATEEDADEPDKLVEYLTKIGHPALEMDSLF
;
A
#
# COMPACT_ATOMS: atom_id res chain seq x y z
N LEU A 1 -9.14 -14.22 0.67
CA LEU A 1 -8.10 -14.57 -0.30
C LEU A 1 -8.67 -14.49 -1.71
N CYS A 2 -7.92 -13.93 -2.65
CA CYS A 2 -8.20 -13.95 -4.07
C CYS A 2 -6.97 -14.52 -4.79
N GLN A 3 -7.19 -15.47 -5.69
CA GLN A 3 -6.14 -16.14 -6.47
C GLN A 3 -6.56 -16.22 -7.95
N SER A 4 -7.03 -15.12 -8.50
CA SER A 4 -7.47 -15.06 -9.90
C SER A 4 -6.33 -14.98 -10.91
N TYR A 5 -5.09 -14.86 -10.46
CA TYR A 5 -3.93 -14.62 -11.32
C TYR A 5 -2.68 -15.31 -10.79
N ALA A 6 -1.98 -16.05 -11.60
CA ALA A 6 -0.64 -16.62 -11.41
C ALA A 6 -0.40 -17.47 -10.13
N PRO A 7 0.41 -18.53 -10.19
CA PRO A 7 0.67 -19.40 -9.03
C PRO A 7 1.47 -18.72 -7.91
N ASN A 8 2.18 -17.60 -8.18
CA ASN A 8 3.08 -16.96 -7.23
C ASN A 8 2.50 -15.72 -6.55
N HIS A 9 1.22 -15.42 -6.76
CA HIS A 9 0.57 -14.29 -6.14
C HIS A 9 -0.71 -14.69 -5.45
N VAL A 10 -0.81 -14.33 -4.18
CA VAL A 10 -1.98 -14.55 -3.34
C VAL A 10 -2.40 -13.21 -2.75
N CYS A 11 -3.56 -12.69 -3.15
CA CYS A 11 -4.08 -11.43 -2.65
C CYS A 11 -4.96 -11.66 -1.41
N ILE A 12 -4.53 -11.16 -0.27
CA ILE A 12 -5.30 -11.19 0.97
C ILE A 12 -6.13 -9.91 1.08
N VAL A 13 -7.46 -10.07 1.07
CA VAL A 13 -8.42 -8.97 1.21
C VAL A 13 -9.04 -9.03 2.61
N THR A 14 -9.05 -7.91 3.30
CA THR A 14 -9.68 -7.73 4.62
C THR A 14 -10.60 -6.52 4.59
N PRO A 15 -11.44 -6.30 5.63
CA PRO A 15 -12.21 -5.05 5.72
C PRO A 15 -11.34 -3.77 5.71
N GLN A 16 -10.09 -3.86 6.19
CA GLN A 16 -9.15 -2.73 6.28
C GLN A 16 -8.18 -2.65 5.09
N ARG A 17 -7.91 -3.78 4.42
CA ARG A 17 -7.04 -3.88 3.26
C ARG A 17 -7.81 -4.46 2.09
N LEU A 18 -8.08 -3.63 1.13
CA LEU A 18 -8.86 -3.95 -0.06
C LEU A 18 -8.01 -4.60 -1.13
N GLY A 19 -8.66 -5.20 -2.13
CA GLY A 19 -7.95 -5.80 -3.27
C GLY A 19 -7.07 -4.77 -3.99
N LEU A 20 -5.89 -5.18 -4.42
CA LEU A 20 -4.91 -4.30 -5.08
C LEU A 20 -5.42 -3.72 -6.39
N CYS A 21 -6.27 -4.47 -7.09
CA CYS A 21 -6.83 -4.12 -8.39
C CYS A 21 -8.00 -3.11 -8.33
N GLY A 22 -8.47 -2.73 -7.14
CA GLY A 22 -9.69 -1.91 -6.98
C GLY A 22 -10.99 -2.61 -7.38
N ALA A 23 -10.93 -3.82 -7.97
CA ALA A 23 -12.11 -4.54 -8.47
C ALA A 23 -12.82 -5.36 -7.38
N TYR A 24 -12.12 -5.71 -6.30
CA TYR A 24 -12.65 -6.54 -5.23
C TYR A 24 -12.48 -5.88 -3.87
N THR A 25 -13.60 -5.57 -3.22
CA THR A 25 -13.67 -5.29 -1.80
C THR A 25 -13.81 -6.59 -1.01
N TRP A 26 -13.75 -6.53 0.31
CA TRP A 26 -14.02 -7.69 1.16
C TRP A 26 -15.47 -8.21 1.02
N LEU A 27 -16.44 -7.31 0.80
CA LEU A 27 -17.83 -7.68 0.55
C LEU A 27 -17.98 -8.39 -0.79
N ASP A 28 -17.30 -7.93 -1.84
CA ASP A 28 -17.30 -8.56 -3.15
C ASP A 28 -16.71 -9.98 -3.09
N CYS A 29 -15.60 -10.17 -2.36
CA CYS A 29 -15.02 -11.50 -2.14
C CYS A 29 -16.00 -12.44 -1.44
N LYS A 30 -16.72 -11.95 -0.43
CA LYS A 30 -17.76 -12.74 0.26
C LYS A 30 -18.90 -13.13 -0.67
N ALA A 31 -19.42 -12.17 -1.43
CA ALA A 31 -20.51 -12.41 -2.37
C ALA A 31 -20.08 -13.40 -3.47
N SER A 32 -18.88 -13.21 -4.03
CA SER A 32 -18.31 -14.12 -5.03
C SER A 32 -18.20 -15.56 -4.52
N TYR A 33 -17.73 -15.76 -3.30
CA TYR A 33 -17.66 -17.09 -2.69
C TYR A 33 -19.03 -17.72 -2.42
N GLN A 34 -20.03 -16.91 -2.03
CA GLN A 34 -21.39 -17.41 -1.84
C GLN A 34 -22.04 -17.91 -3.14
N ILE A 35 -21.74 -17.22 -4.25
CA ILE A 35 -22.25 -17.58 -5.58
C ILE A 35 -21.51 -18.82 -6.12
N ASN A 36 -20.19 -18.86 -5.99
CA ASN A 36 -19.36 -19.95 -6.51
C ASN A 36 -18.23 -20.30 -5.52
N LYS A 37 -18.43 -21.38 -4.75
CA LYS A 37 -17.44 -21.87 -3.77
C LYS A 37 -16.17 -22.45 -4.41
N HIS A 38 -16.17 -22.70 -5.70
CA HIS A 38 -15.03 -23.18 -6.48
C HIS A 38 -14.39 -22.04 -7.31
N GLY A 39 -14.80 -20.82 -7.08
CA GLY A 39 -14.24 -19.63 -7.72
C GLY A 39 -12.89 -19.21 -7.11
N PRO A 40 -12.34 -18.09 -7.59
CA PRO A 40 -11.01 -17.62 -7.15
C PRO A 40 -10.99 -17.05 -5.73
N ASN A 41 -12.14 -16.78 -5.14
CA ASN A 41 -12.26 -16.21 -3.79
C ASN A 41 -12.60 -17.30 -2.79
N GLU A 42 -11.84 -17.40 -1.72
CA GLU A 42 -12.14 -18.29 -0.62
C GLU A 42 -11.89 -17.61 0.75
N PRO A 43 -12.68 -17.93 1.78
CA PRO A 43 -12.45 -17.41 3.13
C PRO A 43 -11.19 -18.05 3.72
N VAL A 44 -10.43 -17.24 4.46
CA VAL A 44 -9.28 -17.70 5.24
C VAL A 44 -9.43 -17.16 6.65
N ASP A 45 -9.38 -18.04 7.64
CA ASP A 45 -9.32 -17.62 9.03
C ASP A 45 -7.97 -17.02 9.36
N LYS A 46 -7.95 -15.96 10.17
CA LYS A 46 -6.71 -15.32 10.59
C LYS A 46 -5.86 -16.25 11.47
N GLY A 47 -6.50 -17.04 12.30
CA GLY A 47 -5.85 -17.84 13.32
C GLY A 47 -5.19 -16.98 14.40
N GLU A 48 -4.10 -17.50 14.97
CA GLU A 48 -3.31 -16.82 15.99
C GLU A 48 -2.66 -15.55 15.44
N CYS A 49 -2.74 -14.45 16.20
CA CYS A 49 -2.03 -13.22 15.89
C CYS A 49 -0.55 -13.38 16.25
N VAL A 50 0.31 -13.34 15.25
CA VAL A 50 1.77 -13.41 15.43
C VAL A 50 2.34 -12.03 15.75
N ASP A 51 1.95 -11.01 14.98
CA ASP A 51 2.32 -9.63 15.20
C ASP A 51 1.19 -8.69 14.79
N ALA A 52 0.59 -8.02 15.78
CA ALA A 52 -0.55 -7.12 15.56
C ALA A 52 -0.14 -5.80 14.88
N LYS A 53 1.12 -5.33 15.10
CA LYS A 53 1.66 -4.11 14.49
C LYS A 53 1.88 -4.32 13.00
N LEU A 54 2.54 -5.40 12.64
CA LEU A 54 2.79 -5.78 11.26
C LEU A 54 1.53 -6.27 10.54
N GLY A 55 0.53 -6.75 11.29
CA GLY A 55 -0.64 -7.40 10.72
C GLY A 55 -0.32 -8.81 10.22
N GLN A 56 0.35 -9.60 11.05
CA GLN A 56 0.75 -10.96 10.76
C GLN A 56 -0.09 -11.97 11.53
N TRP A 57 -0.60 -12.97 10.84
CA TRP A 57 -1.41 -14.06 11.41
C TRP A 57 -0.94 -15.41 10.91
N LYS A 58 -0.88 -16.39 11.84
CA LYS A 58 -0.33 -17.72 11.55
C LYS A 58 -1.09 -18.42 10.43
N SER A 59 -2.41 -18.53 10.52
CA SER A 59 -3.18 -19.27 9.50
C SER A 59 -3.16 -18.60 8.14
N ILE A 60 -2.98 -17.28 8.07
CA ILE A 60 -2.79 -16.57 6.80
C ILE A 60 -1.45 -16.92 6.19
N ASN A 61 -0.36 -16.96 6.99
CA ASN A 61 0.95 -17.35 6.50
C ASN A 61 0.95 -18.80 5.99
N ASP A 62 0.41 -19.74 6.77
CA ASP A 62 0.30 -21.15 6.37
C ASP A 62 -0.47 -21.29 5.03
N TYR A 63 -1.51 -20.50 4.84
CA TYR A 63 -2.34 -20.50 3.63
C TYR A 63 -1.61 -19.89 2.42
N VAL A 64 -0.91 -18.78 2.65
CA VAL A 64 -0.11 -18.09 1.62
C VAL A 64 1.02 -18.99 1.15
N GLU A 65 1.71 -19.68 2.05
CA GLU A 65 2.77 -20.63 1.71
C GLU A 65 2.24 -21.75 0.79
N VAL A 66 1.16 -22.40 1.19
CA VAL A 66 0.55 -23.48 0.38
C VAL A 66 0.10 -22.97 -0.98
N LYS A 67 -0.60 -21.83 -1.04
CA LYS A 67 -1.19 -21.32 -2.28
C LYS A 67 -0.17 -20.68 -3.22
N SER A 68 0.98 -20.26 -2.72
CA SER A 68 2.10 -19.78 -3.52
C SER A 68 3.12 -20.87 -3.89
N ASN A 69 2.82 -22.13 -3.60
CA ASN A 69 3.73 -23.26 -3.76
C ASN A 69 5.08 -23.05 -3.05
N GLY A 70 5.05 -22.47 -1.84
CA GLY A 70 6.23 -22.23 -1.02
C GLY A 70 7.08 -21.01 -1.43
N THR A 71 6.64 -20.24 -2.43
CA THR A 71 7.37 -19.02 -2.85
C THR A 71 7.26 -17.91 -1.81
N LEU A 72 6.14 -17.87 -1.10
CA LEU A 72 5.91 -16.94 0.00
C LEU A 72 5.77 -17.73 1.30
N GLN A 73 6.50 -17.35 2.33
CA GLN A 73 6.42 -18.00 3.65
C GLN A 73 5.60 -17.17 4.63
N LYS A 74 5.64 -15.87 4.51
CA LYS A 74 4.89 -14.94 5.36
C LYS A 74 4.57 -13.65 4.63
N PHE A 75 3.61 -12.92 5.21
CA PHE A 75 3.10 -11.69 4.65
C PHE A 75 2.58 -10.80 5.79
N ASN A 76 2.97 -9.54 5.76
CA ASN A 76 2.55 -8.53 6.73
C ASN A 76 1.53 -7.57 6.09
N ALA A 77 0.31 -7.53 6.64
CA ALA A 77 -0.78 -6.75 6.05
C ALA A 77 -0.56 -5.23 6.11
N TYR A 78 0.23 -4.75 7.07
CA TYR A 78 0.33 -3.33 7.40
C TYR A 78 1.75 -2.79 7.31
N SER A 79 2.70 -3.54 6.74
CA SER A 79 4.08 -3.12 6.54
C SER A 79 4.41 -2.98 5.05
N ILE A 80 5.27 -2.02 4.73
CA ILE A 80 5.93 -1.87 3.43
C ILE A 80 7.40 -2.31 3.51
N MET A 81 7.97 -2.40 4.71
CA MET A 81 9.38 -2.75 4.92
C MET A 81 9.59 -4.22 5.19
N GLU A 82 8.70 -4.84 5.98
CA GLU A 82 8.84 -6.23 6.40
C GLU A 82 7.86 -7.13 5.66
N ASP A 83 8.36 -7.99 4.79
CA ASP A 83 7.58 -8.95 4.02
C ASP A 83 6.27 -8.35 3.46
N PRO A 84 6.35 -7.29 2.66
CA PRO A 84 5.17 -6.62 2.13
C PRO A 84 4.36 -7.55 1.25
N MET A 85 3.07 -7.26 1.08
CA MET A 85 2.22 -8.05 0.20
C MET A 85 2.72 -7.99 -1.23
N THR A 86 2.80 -9.15 -1.88
CA THR A 86 3.16 -9.26 -3.29
C THR A 86 2.03 -8.84 -4.21
N SER A 87 2.37 -8.56 -5.46
CA SER A 87 1.42 -8.23 -6.52
C SER A 87 1.72 -8.99 -7.80
N CYS A 88 0.66 -9.35 -8.54
CA CYS A 88 0.79 -9.88 -9.90
C CYS A 88 1.00 -8.78 -10.97
N GLY A 89 0.75 -7.51 -10.64
CA GLY A 89 0.71 -6.37 -11.56
C GLY A 89 -0.68 -5.73 -11.71
N CYS A 90 -1.70 -6.25 -11.00
CA CYS A 90 -3.06 -5.74 -11.07
C CYS A 90 -3.34 -4.54 -10.14
N PHE A 91 -2.36 -4.01 -9.45
CA PHE A 91 -2.50 -2.87 -8.54
C PHE A 91 -2.90 -1.57 -9.24
N GLU A 92 -3.65 -0.73 -8.55
CA GLU A 92 -4.01 0.62 -9.03
C GLU A 92 -2.89 1.63 -8.81
N CYS A 93 -2.19 1.52 -7.67
CA CYS A 93 -1.12 2.42 -7.27
C CYS A 93 0.10 1.64 -6.76
N ILE A 94 1.22 2.32 -6.70
CA ILE A 94 2.44 1.84 -6.03
C ILE A 94 2.77 2.81 -4.91
N ALA A 95 2.99 2.27 -3.71
CA ALA A 95 3.63 2.96 -2.61
C ALA A 95 5.12 2.61 -2.60
N ALA A 96 5.97 3.60 -2.43
CA ALA A 96 7.42 3.43 -2.31
C ALA A 96 7.98 4.34 -1.23
N ILE A 97 9.01 3.88 -0.53
CA ILE A 97 9.74 4.69 0.45
C ILE A 97 10.62 5.70 -0.31
N VAL A 98 10.63 6.93 0.21
CA VAL A 98 11.57 7.99 -0.17
C VAL A 98 12.51 8.21 1.03
N PRO A 99 13.71 7.59 1.03
CA PRO A 99 14.60 7.61 2.19
C PRO A 99 14.96 9.03 2.64
N GLU A 100 15.26 9.91 1.71
CA GLU A 100 15.68 11.30 1.94
C GLU A 100 14.59 12.10 2.66
N ALA A 101 13.32 11.80 2.38
CA ALA A 101 12.16 12.46 2.98
C ALA A 101 11.61 11.71 4.19
N ASN A 102 12.23 10.59 4.61
CA ASN A 102 11.76 9.72 5.69
C ASN A 102 10.25 9.38 5.54
N GLY A 103 9.79 9.19 4.31
CA GLY A 103 8.38 9.15 3.98
C GLY A 103 8.02 8.16 2.88
N ILE A 104 6.74 8.15 2.55
CA ILE A 104 6.13 7.28 1.56
C ILE A 104 5.59 8.15 0.42
N MET A 105 6.01 7.88 -0.79
CA MET A 105 5.31 8.38 -1.98
C MET A 105 4.29 7.37 -2.48
N ILE A 106 3.25 7.86 -3.12
CA ILE A 106 2.23 7.01 -3.77
C ILE A 106 2.01 7.53 -5.19
N VAL A 107 2.15 6.66 -6.17
CA VAL A 107 1.95 7.00 -7.58
C VAL A 107 0.83 6.15 -8.19
N ASP A 108 -0.03 6.80 -8.96
CA ASP A 108 -1.11 6.15 -9.70
C ASP A 108 -0.61 5.50 -10.98
N ARG A 109 -1.29 4.46 -11.43
CA ARG A 109 -0.99 3.73 -12.67
C ARG A 109 -0.99 4.63 -13.92
N ASP A 110 -1.85 5.62 -13.95
CA ASP A 110 -2.04 6.47 -15.11
C ASP A 110 -1.05 7.65 -15.16
N PHE A 111 -0.22 7.82 -14.11
CA PHE A 111 0.82 8.85 -14.08
C PHE A 111 2.01 8.47 -14.97
N LEU A 112 2.29 9.31 -15.97
CA LEU A 112 3.35 9.08 -16.95
C LEU A 112 4.66 9.83 -16.64
N GLY A 113 4.64 10.69 -15.60
CA GLY A 113 5.80 11.50 -15.20
C GLY A 113 6.84 10.73 -14.40
N MET A 114 7.90 11.46 -14.04
CA MET A 114 8.92 10.97 -13.12
C MET A 114 8.48 11.20 -11.68
N THR A 115 8.72 10.22 -10.83
CA THR A 115 8.47 10.33 -9.39
C THR A 115 9.71 10.85 -8.65
N PRO A 116 9.57 11.34 -7.40
CA PRO A 116 10.71 11.81 -6.62
C PRO A 116 11.84 10.79 -6.40
N VAL A 117 11.58 9.49 -6.55
CA VAL A 117 12.63 8.46 -6.48
C VAL A 117 13.35 8.23 -7.82
N GLY A 118 13.13 9.09 -8.81
CA GLY A 118 13.78 9.00 -10.12
C GLY A 118 13.30 7.85 -10.99
N MET A 119 12.11 7.31 -10.72
CA MET A 119 11.51 6.19 -11.46
C MET A 119 10.13 6.57 -11.99
N THR A 120 9.78 6.09 -13.19
CA THR A 120 8.41 6.14 -13.69
C THR A 120 7.57 5.06 -13.03
N PHE A 121 6.24 5.16 -13.11
CA PHE A 121 5.35 4.09 -12.66
C PHE A 121 5.72 2.73 -13.26
N SER A 122 6.01 2.69 -14.56
CA SER A 122 6.39 1.45 -15.26
C SER A 122 7.66 0.80 -14.70
N THR A 123 8.66 1.61 -14.34
CA THR A 123 9.89 1.12 -13.70
C THR A 123 9.61 0.58 -12.30
N LEU A 124 8.83 1.32 -11.50
CA LEU A 124 8.40 0.90 -10.17
C LEU A 124 7.57 -0.40 -10.21
N ALA A 125 6.72 -0.54 -11.23
CA ALA A 125 5.93 -1.75 -11.42
C ALA A 125 6.78 -3.02 -11.58
N GLY A 126 7.98 -2.89 -12.12
CA GLY A 126 8.96 -3.98 -12.18
C GLY A 126 9.51 -4.41 -10.81
N GLN A 127 9.46 -3.53 -9.80
CA GLN A 127 9.90 -3.85 -8.44
C GLN A 127 8.81 -4.59 -7.63
N VAL A 128 7.54 -4.37 -7.93
CA VAL A 128 6.42 -4.87 -7.13
C VAL A 128 5.57 -5.94 -7.84
N GLY A 129 5.71 -6.10 -9.13
CA GLY A 129 4.98 -7.09 -9.94
C GLY A 129 5.60 -8.48 -9.89
N GLY A 130 4.89 -9.46 -10.50
CA GLY A 130 5.42 -10.82 -10.69
C GLY A 130 5.55 -11.65 -9.42
N GLY A 131 4.89 -11.28 -8.32
CA GLY A 131 4.95 -12.00 -7.05
C GLY A 131 6.19 -11.65 -6.21
N LEU A 132 6.90 -10.59 -6.53
CA LEU A 132 8.06 -10.14 -5.77
C LEU A 132 7.66 -9.55 -4.42
N GLN A 133 8.51 -9.78 -3.42
CA GLN A 133 8.42 -9.23 -2.06
C GLN A 133 9.66 -8.38 -1.83
N VAL A 134 9.57 -7.09 -2.16
CA VAL A 134 10.71 -6.16 -2.09
C VAL A 134 10.45 -5.13 -0.99
N PRO A 135 11.26 -5.11 0.09
CA PRO A 135 11.16 -4.10 1.14
C PRO A 135 11.22 -2.67 0.57
N GLY A 136 10.34 -1.82 1.06
CA GLY A 136 10.24 -0.43 0.62
C GLY A 136 9.32 -0.19 -0.59
N PHE A 137 8.77 -1.26 -1.20
CA PHE A 137 7.86 -1.15 -2.35
C PHE A 137 6.63 -2.05 -2.17
N THR A 138 5.45 -1.56 -2.48
CA THR A 138 4.24 -2.39 -2.50
C THR A 138 3.20 -1.85 -3.47
N GLY A 139 2.58 -2.76 -4.24
CA GLY A 139 1.38 -2.44 -5.01
C GLY A 139 0.16 -2.33 -4.09
N ILE A 140 -0.69 -1.35 -4.32
CA ILE A 140 -1.88 -1.08 -3.50
C ILE A 140 -3.09 -0.72 -4.35
N GLY A 141 -4.29 -0.91 -3.78
CA GLY A 141 -5.52 -0.30 -4.28
C GLY A 141 -5.71 1.11 -3.72
N ARG A 142 -6.33 2.02 -4.48
CA ARG A 142 -6.60 3.41 -4.06
C ARG A 142 -7.34 3.48 -2.73
N LEU A 143 -8.30 2.60 -2.50
CA LEU A 143 -9.08 2.60 -1.25
C LEU A 143 -8.23 2.30 -0.01
N TYR A 144 -7.13 1.56 -0.15
CA TYR A 144 -6.25 1.28 0.98
C TYR A 144 -5.55 2.54 1.52
N ILE A 145 -5.33 3.55 0.67
CA ILE A 145 -4.72 4.83 1.08
C ILE A 145 -5.53 5.51 2.20
N SER A 146 -6.86 5.37 2.18
CA SER A 146 -7.75 5.94 3.20
C SER A 146 -8.00 4.98 4.38
N SER A 147 -7.36 3.83 4.44
CA SER A 147 -7.54 2.89 5.56
C SER A 147 -6.83 3.38 6.82
N PRO A 148 -7.45 3.28 8.01
CA PRO A 148 -6.76 3.53 9.28
C PRO A 148 -5.58 2.57 9.53
N LYS A 149 -5.46 1.52 8.75
CA LYS A 149 -4.35 0.55 8.76
C LYS A 149 -3.35 0.74 7.61
N PHE A 150 -3.47 1.83 6.84
CA PHE A 150 -2.54 2.14 5.76
C PHE A 150 -1.11 2.19 6.28
N ILE A 151 -0.30 1.20 5.91
CA ILE A 151 1.14 1.08 6.24
C ILE A 151 1.42 1.51 7.70
N SER A 152 0.56 1.04 8.60
CA SER A 152 0.57 1.51 10.00
C SER A 152 1.79 1.04 10.79
N ALA A 153 2.47 0.00 10.34
CA ALA A 153 3.70 -0.50 10.95
C ALA A 153 4.83 0.53 10.91
N GLU A 154 4.90 1.31 9.83
CA GLU A 154 5.91 2.36 9.60
C GLU A 154 5.43 3.77 9.96
N GLY A 155 4.23 3.93 10.49
CA GLY A 155 3.73 5.22 10.98
C GLY A 155 2.55 5.80 10.21
N ALA A 156 1.97 5.07 9.25
CA ALA A 156 0.71 5.40 8.57
C ALA A 156 0.73 6.75 7.79
N HIS A 157 -0.40 7.44 7.83
CA HIS A 157 -0.63 8.67 7.05
C HIS A 157 0.40 9.79 7.25
N PRO A 158 0.93 10.05 8.46
CA PRO A 158 2.01 11.02 8.66
C PRO A 158 3.27 10.80 7.82
N ARG A 159 3.43 9.60 7.28
CA ARG A 159 4.52 9.28 6.36
C ARG A 159 4.23 9.57 4.89
N ILE A 160 3.01 9.90 4.52
CA ILE A 160 2.69 10.19 3.12
C ILE A 160 3.22 11.58 2.76
N VAL A 161 4.32 11.61 2.02
CA VAL A 161 5.02 12.85 1.65
C VAL A 161 4.70 13.33 0.24
N TRP A 162 4.27 12.43 -0.65
CA TRP A 162 4.03 12.77 -2.06
C TRP A 162 2.96 11.87 -2.68
N MET A 163 2.13 12.46 -3.53
CA MET A 163 1.19 11.78 -4.45
C MET A 163 1.13 12.55 -5.75
N ASN A 164 1.04 11.89 -6.91
CA ASN A 164 0.72 12.63 -8.12
C ASN A 164 -0.65 13.31 -8.00
N LYS A 165 -0.82 14.46 -8.64
CA LYS A 165 -1.94 15.39 -8.44
C LYS A 165 -3.31 14.76 -8.68
N GLU A 166 -3.46 13.97 -9.74
CA GLU A 166 -4.71 13.28 -10.05
C GLU A 166 -5.07 12.27 -8.96
N LEU A 167 -4.10 11.51 -8.45
CA LEU A 167 -4.33 10.58 -7.35
C LEU A 167 -4.74 11.33 -6.09
N LYS A 168 -4.01 12.40 -5.73
CA LYS A 168 -4.32 13.24 -4.55
C LYS A 168 -5.76 13.76 -4.62
N ALA A 169 -6.20 14.25 -5.79
CA ALA A 169 -7.57 14.68 -6.02
C ALA A 169 -8.57 13.52 -5.87
N ALA A 170 -8.30 12.36 -6.47
CA ALA A 170 -9.19 11.21 -6.47
C ALA A 170 -9.42 10.61 -5.07
N VAL A 171 -8.43 10.67 -4.17
CA VAL A 171 -8.56 10.14 -2.80
C VAL A 171 -9.06 11.18 -1.79
N SER A 172 -9.17 12.45 -2.16
CA SER A 172 -9.42 13.57 -1.25
C SER A 172 -10.69 13.41 -0.41
N GLU A 173 -11.82 13.01 -1.04
CA GLU A 173 -13.12 12.86 -0.37
C GLU A 173 -13.10 11.82 0.76
N ARG A 174 -12.21 10.84 0.69
CA ARG A 174 -12.08 9.77 1.68
C ARG A 174 -10.93 10.00 2.64
N LEU A 175 -9.79 10.50 2.13
CA LEU A 175 -8.59 10.65 2.93
C LEU A 175 -8.68 11.84 3.89
N LYS A 176 -9.23 12.99 3.47
CA LYS A 176 -9.37 14.16 4.35
C LYS A 176 -10.18 13.86 5.62
N PRO A 177 -11.41 13.33 5.54
CA PRO A 177 -12.15 12.97 6.75
C PRO A 177 -11.42 11.95 7.64
N GLN A 178 -10.76 10.96 7.03
CA GLN A 178 -9.96 9.96 7.77
C GLN A 178 -8.81 10.62 8.56
N LEU A 179 -8.15 11.61 7.99
CA LEU A 179 -7.08 12.36 8.66
C LEU A 179 -7.62 13.25 9.78
N GLU A 180 -8.77 13.90 9.56
CA GLU A 180 -9.44 14.72 10.58
C GLU A 180 -9.86 13.87 11.78
N ASP A 181 -10.51 12.72 11.54
CA ASP A 181 -10.92 11.76 12.57
C ASP A 181 -9.71 11.20 13.36
N ALA A 182 -8.55 11.09 12.71
CA ALA A 182 -7.30 10.67 13.32
C ALA A 182 -6.54 11.80 14.04
N GLY A 183 -7.11 13.00 14.11
CA GLY A 183 -6.46 14.17 14.72
C GLY A 183 -5.32 14.79 13.91
N GLN A 184 -5.27 14.50 12.60
CA GLN A 184 -4.23 14.93 11.66
C GLN A 184 -4.76 15.97 10.66
N ALA A 185 -5.61 16.86 11.12
CA ALA A 185 -6.17 17.93 10.31
C ALA A 185 -5.05 18.75 9.63
N GLY A 186 -5.24 19.07 8.35
CA GLY A 186 -4.26 19.80 7.53
C GLY A 186 -3.10 18.98 6.98
N LEU A 187 -2.93 17.72 7.38
CA LEU A 187 -1.88 16.86 6.82
C LEU A 187 -2.05 16.63 5.30
N PHE A 188 -3.29 16.48 4.83
CA PHE A 188 -3.57 16.29 3.41
C PHE A 188 -2.98 17.40 2.54
N ASP A 189 -3.06 18.65 2.99
CA ASP A 189 -2.56 19.81 2.24
C ASP A 189 -1.02 19.87 2.24
N LYS A 190 -0.37 19.19 3.17
CA LYS A 190 1.10 19.06 3.24
C LYS A 190 1.67 17.97 2.34
N ILE A 191 0.86 17.09 1.76
CA ILE A 191 1.34 16.08 0.82
C ILE A 191 1.72 16.79 -0.48
N ALA A 192 2.99 16.66 -0.90
CA ALA A 192 3.48 17.25 -2.15
C ALA A 192 2.90 16.55 -3.40
N THR A 193 2.97 17.25 -4.52
CA THR A 193 2.65 16.71 -5.85
C THR A 193 3.82 16.93 -6.80
N GLU A 194 3.73 16.46 -8.06
CA GLU A 194 4.71 16.76 -9.10
C GLU A 194 4.85 18.25 -9.42
N GLU A 195 3.84 19.08 -9.05
CA GLU A 195 3.93 20.53 -9.19
C GLU A 195 4.81 21.16 -8.10
N ASP A 196 4.97 20.50 -6.97
CA ASP A 196 5.77 20.96 -5.83
C ASP A 196 7.19 20.39 -5.89
N ALA A 197 7.33 19.11 -6.22
CA ALA A 197 8.62 18.41 -6.25
C ALA A 197 8.59 17.16 -7.16
N ASP A 198 9.57 17.05 -8.02
CA ASP A 198 9.81 15.92 -8.94
C ASP A 198 11.15 15.20 -8.68
N GLU A 199 11.93 15.69 -7.72
CA GLU A 199 13.23 15.17 -7.30
C GLU A 199 13.32 15.07 -5.77
N PRO A 200 14.17 14.16 -5.21
CA PRO A 200 14.25 13.95 -3.76
C PRO A 200 14.63 15.23 -3.00
N ASP A 201 15.62 15.98 -3.47
CA ASP A 201 16.11 17.19 -2.80
C ASP A 201 15.04 18.29 -2.77
N LYS A 202 14.33 18.49 -3.87
CA LYS A 202 13.20 19.45 -3.94
C LYS A 202 12.07 19.03 -3.01
N LEU A 203 11.81 17.72 -2.90
CA LEU A 203 10.80 17.20 -1.98
C LEU A 203 11.18 17.50 -0.54
N VAL A 204 12.42 17.26 -0.13
CA VAL A 204 12.90 17.56 1.23
C VAL A 204 12.82 19.06 1.51
N GLU A 205 13.22 19.92 0.58
CA GLU A 205 13.10 21.38 0.70
C GLU A 205 11.63 21.81 0.91
N TYR A 206 10.73 21.29 0.08
CA TYR A 206 9.29 21.57 0.19
C TYR A 206 8.74 21.14 1.55
N LEU A 207 8.99 19.89 1.96
CA LEU A 207 8.50 19.32 3.22
C LEU A 207 9.05 20.08 4.44
N THR A 208 10.31 20.50 4.39
CA THR A 208 10.94 21.34 5.44
C THR A 208 10.24 22.69 5.55
N LYS A 209 9.99 23.33 4.41
CA LYS A 209 9.33 24.64 4.35
C LYS A 209 7.93 24.64 4.97
N ILE A 210 7.17 23.56 4.75
CA ILE A 210 5.79 23.45 5.25
C ILE A 210 5.67 22.75 6.61
N GLY A 211 6.79 22.29 7.18
CA GLY A 211 6.81 21.55 8.45
C GLY A 211 6.04 20.23 8.35
N HIS A 212 6.44 19.35 7.44
CA HIS A 212 5.78 18.04 7.28
C HIS A 212 6.22 17.09 8.40
N PRO A 213 5.30 16.39 9.09
CA PRO A 213 5.62 15.58 10.26
C PRO A 213 6.56 14.39 9.98
N ALA A 214 6.63 13.88 8.77
CA ALA A 214 7.51 12.75 8.43
C ALA A 214 8.99 13.03 8.75
N LEU A 215 9.43 14.29 8.61
CA LEU A 215 10.83 14.68 8.87
C LEU A 215 11.21 14.63 10.34
N GLU A 216 10.23 14.69 11.25
CA GLU A 216 10.42 14.67 12.70
C GLU A 216 10.19 13.29 13.33
N MET A 217 9.72 12.34 12.54
CA MET A 217 9.49 10.95 12.98
C MET A 217 10.79 10.16 13.01
N ASP A 218 10.81 9.06 13.80
CA ASP A 218 11.94 8.13 13.84
C ASP A 218 12.32 7.68 12.43
N SER A 219 13.60 7.49 12.17
CA SER A 219 14.06 7.03 10.85
C SER A 219 13.45 5.68 10.47
N LEU A 220 13.11 5.51 9.19
CA LEU A 220 12.69 4.22 8.63
C LEU A 220 13.87 3.26 8.36
N PHE A 221 15.12 3.76 8.45
CA PHE A 221 16.35 3.02 8.17
C PHE A 221 17.36 3.15 9.30
#